data_81b817835fe9f8786b4a2bd7759f6eb9
#
_entry.id   81b817835fe9f8786b4a2bd7759f6eb9
#
_cell.length_a   1.000
_cell.length_b   1.000
_cell.length_c   1.000
_cell.angle_alpha   90.00
_cell.angle_beta   90.00
_cell.angle_gamma   90.00
#
_symmetry.space_group_name_H-M   'P 1'
#
loop_
_entity.id
_entity.type
_entity.pdbx_description
1 polymer ?
#
loop_
_entity_poly.entity_id
_entity_poly.type
_entity_poly.pdbx_seq_one_letter_code
_entity_poly.pdbx_strand_id
1 'polypeptide(L)'
;MHINLSCFSNFKKNFLNYEISNLFGLVLKNNHPTLGSEFKFIDQDDENKPFEPYYKKNILPHVEVFELKRIESLKNLRKRNIIAIPLQFIIIILTVIGISILPFGDATQVCLVLGIMAFGGAGFWAHKPVRQYAANVKKEVFPEIFRFFGKNYIYSEESIIQMPALEPSGIIPSYDSNYLEDYVKGKYKDITLELTEAKLTETRGTGKNRRTVTVFKGIFVLLEMNKNFSGKTV
;
A
#
# COMPACT_ATOMS: atom_id res chain seq x y z
N MET A 1 -25.53 -4.49 -7.92
CA MET A 1 -24.63 -3.40 -7.54
C MET A 1 -23.22 -3.77 -7.99
N HIS A 2 -22.77 -3.23 -9.13
CA HIS A 2 -21.38 -3.43 -9.57
C HIS A 2 -20.51 -2.33 -8.93
N ILE A 3 -19.88 -2.64 -7.82
CA ILE A 3 -18.83 -1.78 -7.28
C ILE A 3 -17.65 -1.89 -8.24
N ASN A 4 -17.37 -0.83 -8.98
CA ASN A 4 -16.24 -0.81 -9.90
C ASN A 4 -14.93 -0.64 -9.11
N LEU A 5 -14.45 -1.76 -8.56
CA LEU A 5 -13.20 -1.87 -7.79
C LEU A 5 -11.95 -1.48 -8.62
N SER A 6 -12.09 -1.34 -9.95
CA SER A 6 -11.01 -0.90 -10.83
C SER A 6 -10.55 0.54 -10.54
N CYS A 7 -11.43 1.39 -10.04
CA CYS A 7 -11.09 2.76 -9.66
C CYS A 7 -10.12 2.77 -8.46
N PHE A 8 -10.36 1.88 -7.49
CA PHE A 8 -9.54 1.77 -6.27
C PHE A 8 -8.14 1.19 -6.59
N SER A 9 -8.09 0.15 -7.42
CA SER A 9 -6.85 -0.46 -7.90
C SER A 9 -6.03 0.52 -8.74
N ASN A 10 -6.67 1.31 -9.60
CA ASN A 10 -6.00 2.32 -10.43
C ASN A 10 -5.50 3.51 -9.60
N PHE A 11 -6.23 3.94 -8.56
CA PHE A 11 -5.77 4.98 -7.64
C PHE A 11 -4.49 4.53 -6.91
N LYS A 12 -4.48 3.32 -6.33
CA LYS A 12 -3.31 2.76 -5.64
C LYS A 12 -2.14 2.53 -6.60
N LYS A 13 -2.39 2.00 -7.79
CA LYS A 13 -1.36 1.73 -8.81
C LYS A 13 -0.75 3.02 -9.38
N ASN A 14 -1.57 4.01 -9.64
CA ASN A 14 -1.10 5.32 -10.12
C ASN A 14 -0.34 6.07 -9.03
N PHE A 15 -0.78 5.98 -7.77
CA PHE A 15 -0.11 6.57 -6.62
C PHE A 15 1.26 5.92 -6.38
N LEU A 16 1.36 4.59 -6.38
CA LEU A 16 2.61 3.85 -6.18
C LEU A 16 3.57 3.96 -7.37
N ASN A 17 3.06 3.84 -8.62
CA ASN A 17 3.90 4.01 -9.82
C ASN A 17 4.39 5.45 -9.95
N TYR A 18 3.59 6.42 -9.52
CA TYR A 18 3.99 7.81 -9.45
C TYR A 18 5.14 8.01 -8.47
N GLU A 19 5.16 7.34 -7.33
CA GLU A 19 6.27 7.40 -6.37
C GLU A 19 7.55 6.76 -6.90
N ILE A 20 7.47 5.61 -7.56
CA ILE A 20 8.65 4.88 -8.04
C ILE A 20 9.28 5.57 -9.27
N SER A 21 8.46 6.02 -10.23
CA SER A 21 8.96 6.72 -11.42
C SER A 21 9.53 8.10 -11.10
N ASN A 22 9.07 8.72 -10.03
CA ASN A 22 9.56 10.04 -9.59
C ASN A 22 10.77 9.97 -8.63
N LEU A 23 11.17 8.80 -8.15
CA LEU A 23 12.36 8.68 -7.29
C LEU A 23 13.61 9.21 -8.01
N PHE A 24 13.76 8.95 -9.30
CA PHE A 24 14.82 9.52 -10.13
C PHE A 24 14.49 10.92 -10.66
N GLY A 25 13.22 11.23 -10.96
CA GLY A 25 12.78 12.53 -11.45
C GLY A 25 12.71 13.61 -10.38
N LEU A 26 12.46 13.25 -9.11
CA LEU A 26 12.40 14.20 -7.97
C LEU A 26 13.73 14.86 -7.62
N VAL A 27 14.84 14.23 -7.99
CA VAL A 27 16.17 14.85 -7.84
C VAL A 27 16.40 15.90 -8.96
N LEU A 28 15.75 15.77 -10.11
CA LEU A 28 16.07 16.51 -11.33
C LEU A 28 14.98 17.49 -11.82
N LYS A 29 13.72 17.40 -11.36
CA LYS A 29 12.63 18.23 -11.91
C LYS A 29 11.65 18.76 -10.86
N ASN A 30 11.40 20.08 -10.90
CA ASN A 30 10.47 20.79 -10.00
C ASN A 30 8.97 20.65 -10.37
N ASN A 31 8.62 19.90 -11.39
CA ASN A 31 7.22 19.75 -11.80
C ASN A 31 6.58 18.61 -11.05
N HIS A 32 5.91 18.93 -9.97
CA HIS A 32 4.94 18.02 -9.34
C HIS A 32 3.64 18.13 -10.14
N PRO A 33 3.19 17.09 -10.85
CA PRO A 33 1.85 17.13 -11.40
C PRO A 33 0.90 17.31 -10.21
N THR A 34 0.13 18.38 -10.25
CA THR A 34 -1.03 18.56 -9.38
C THR A 34 -1.96 17.37 -9.61
N LEU A 35 -2.56 16.85 -8.54
CA LEU A 35 -3.68 15.91 -8.68
C LEU A 35 -4.68 16.60 -9.62
N GLY A 36 -4.80 16.06 -10.84
CA GLY A 36 -5.59 16.70 -11.87
C GLY A 36 -7.02 16.93 -11.38
N SER A 37 -7.50 18.12 -11.57
CA SER A 37 -8.88 18.54 -11.28
C SER A 37 -9.93 17.81 -12.13
N GLU A 38 -9.53 16.87 -12.96
CA GLU A 38 -10.38 16.13 -13.90
C GLU A 38 -10.64 14.69 -13.44
N PHE A 39 -11.20 14.50 -12.24
CA PHE A 39 -11.88 13.25 -11.95
C PHE A 39 -13.25 13.27 -12.64
N LYS A 40 -13.41 12.50 -13.72
CA LYS A 40 -14.73 12.19 -14.25
C LYS A 40 -15.38 11.16 -13.34
N PHE A 41 -16.34 11.59 -12.56
CA PHE A 41 -17.22 10.67 -11.85
C PHE A 41 -18.12 10.00 -12.89
N ILE A 42 -18.09 8.68 -12.95
CA ILE A 42 -19.07 7.89 -13.69
C ILE A 42 -20.19 7.65 -12.68
N ASP A 43 -21.14 8.58 -12.61
CA ASP A 43 -22.41 8.35 -11.93
C ASP A 43 -23.15 7.26 -12.72
N GLN A 44 -23.19 6.05 -12.18
CA GLN A 44 -24.13 5.06 -12.66
C GLN A 44 -25.51 5.43 -12.12
N ASP A 45 -26.50 5.42 -13.02
CA ASP A 45 -27.92 5.69 -12.75
C ASP A 45 -28.49 4.64 -11.76
N ASP A 46 -28.15 4.76 -10.50
CA ASP A 46 -28.75 3.95 -9.46
C ASP A 46 -29.38 4.86 -8.40
N GLU A 47 -30.47 4.37 -7.80
CA GLU A 47 -31.29 4.99 -6.76
C GLU A 47 -30.50 5.52 -5.54
N ASN A 48 -29.19 5.48 -5.59
CA ASN A 48 -28.26 5.91 -4.58
C ASN A 48 -27.79 7.34 -4.85
N LYS A 49 -27.78 8.13 -3.79
CA LYS A 49 -27.28 9.50 -3.75
C LYS A 49 -26.01 9.64 -4.59
N PRO A 50 -25.93 10.62 -5.51
CA PRO A 50 -24.77 10.79 -6.35
C PRO A 50 -23.52 11.01 -5.49
N PHE A 51 -22.45 10.26 -5.77
CA PHE A 51 -21.19 10.32 -5.00
C PHE A 51 -20.47 11.66 -5.15
N GLU A 52 -20.58 12.28 -6.32
CA GLU A 52 -19.90 13.54 -6.63
C GLU A 52 -20.22 14.69 -5.66
N PRO A 53 -21.49 15.01 -5.32
CA PRO A 53 -21.80 16.04 -4.34
C PRO A 53 -21.27 15.71 -2.94
N TYR A 54 -21.32 14.43 -2.54
CA TYR A 54 -20.76 13.98 -1.28
C TYR A 54 -19.24 14.15 -1.25
N TYR A 55 -18.56 13.75 -2.32
CA TYR A 55 -17.12 13.90 -2.49
C TYR A 55 -16.71 15.37 -2.38
N LYS A 56 -17.35 16.26 -3.14
CA LYS A 56 -17.04 17.70 -3.13
C LYS A 56 -17.24 18.32 -1.75
N LYS A 57 -18.26 17.89 -1.02
CA LYS A 57 -18.59 18.45 0.31
C LYS A 57 -17.73 17.87 1.44
N ASN A 58 -17.50 16.56 1.46
CA ASN A 58 -16.96 15.87 2.62
C ASN A 58 -15.53 15.35 2.42
N ILE A 59 -15.12 15.03 1.18
CA ILE A 59 -13.82 14.41 0.90
C ILE A 59 -12.85 15.43 0.32
N LEU A 60 -13.26 16.23 -0.64
CA LEU A 60 -12.40 17.19 -1.34
C LEU A 60 -11.64 18.15 -0.40
N PRO A 61 -12.25 18.74 0.66
CA PRO A 61 -11.53 19.60 1.59
C PRO A 61 -10.36 18.88 2.29
N HIS A 62 -10.56 17.60 2.62
CA HIS A 62 -9.48 16.77 3.20
C HIS A 62 -8.37 16.51 2.17
N VAL A 63 -8.75 16.19 0.93
CA VAL A 63 -7.79 15.95 -0.16
C VAL A 63 -6.95 17.19 -0.45
N GLU A 64 -7.53 18.39 -0.43
CA GLU A 64 -6.79 19.65 -0.61
C GLU A 64 -5.75 19.88 0.50
N VAL A 65 -6.12 19.64 1.75
CA VAL A 65 -5.18 19.72 2.88
C VAL A 65 -4.08 18.68 2.74
N PHE A 66 -4.42 17.47 2.30
CA PHE A 66 -3.44 16.40 2.07
C PHE A 66 -2.52 16.71 0.88
N GLU A 67 -3.00 17.41 -0.15
CA GLU A 67 -2.14 17.84 -1.26
C GLU A 67 -1.03 18.78 -0.77
N LEU A 68 -1.34 19.71 0.11
CA LEU A 68 -0.33 20.58 0.73
C LEU A 68 0.67 19.76 1.56
N LYS A 69 0.19 18.82 2.37
CA LYS A 69 1.04 17.89 3.15
C LYS A 69 1.90 17.01 2.24
N ARG A 70 1.38 16.60 1.06
CA ARG A 70 2.12 15.84 0.05
C ARG A 70 3.30 16.64 -0.47
N ILE A 71 3.06 17.87 -0.90
CA ILE A 71 4.08 18.77 -1.40
C ILE A 71 5.17 18.99 -0.34
N GLU A 72 4.78 19.21 0.91
CA GLU A 72 5.72 19.37 2.02
C GLU A 72 6.55 18.11 2.26
N SER A 73 5.90 16.93 2.25
CA SER A 73 6.57 15.63 2.44
C SER A 73 7.59 15.35 1.33
N LEU A 74 7.26 15.69 0.07
CA LEU A 74 8.17 15.59 -1.06
C LEU A 74 9.35 16.57 -0.94
N LYS A 75 9.11 17.80 -0.50
CA LYS A 75 10.17 18.77 -0.21
C LYS A 75 11.11 18.28 0.89
N ASN A 76 10.56 17.67 1.94
CA ASN A 76 11.35 17.10 3.02
C ASN A 76 12.13 15.86 2.56
N LEU A 77 11.54 14.98 1.74
CA LEU A 77 12.25 13.87 1.11
C LEU A 77 13.45 14.38 0.29
N ARG A 78 13.23 15.38 -0.56
CA ARG A 78 14.32 15.98 -1.38
C ARG A 78 15.46 16.51 -0.51
N LYS A 79 15.15 17.27 0.55
CA LYS A 79 16.18 17.76 1.49
C LYS A 79 16.97 16.64 2.12
N ARG A 80 16.28 15.56 2.54
CA ARG A 80 16.92 14.38 3.14
C ARG A 80 17.75 13.59 2.11
N ASN A 81 17.29 13.45 0.88
CA ASN A 81 18.03 12.77 -0.18
C ASN A 81 19.32 13.48 -0.56
N ILE A 82 19.36 14.82 -0.52
CA ILE A 82 20.60 15.59 -0.72
C ILE A 82 21.69 15.20 0.30
N ILE A 83 21.29 14.78 1.50
CA ILE A 83 22.21 14.30 2.54
C ILE A 83 22.42 12.80 2.43
N ALA A 84 21.34 12.03 2.25
CA ALA A 84 21.37 10.57 2.27
C ALA A 84 22.16 9.97 1.10
N ILE A 85 22.03 10.54 -0.11
CA ILE A 85 22.71 10.00 -1.30
C ILE A 85 24.23 10.11 -1.17
N PRO A 86 24.84 11.27 -0.87
CA PRO A 86 26.29 11.33 -0.63
C PRO A 86 26.74 10.45 0.53
N LEU A 87 25.95 10.38 1.62
CA LEU A 87 26.23 9.51 2.75
C LEU A 87 26.27 8.04 2.35
N GLN A 88 25.33 7.60 1.53
CA GLN A 88 25.29 6.23 1.00
C GLN A 88 26.51 5.91 0.14
N PHE A 89 26.98 6.86 -0.70
CA PHE A 89 28.22 6.71 -1.45
C PHE A 89 29.44 6.57 -0.53
N ILE A 90 29.53 7.39 0.53
CA ILE A 90 30.59 7.29 1.53
C ILE A 90 30.55 5.92 2.23
N ILE A 91 29.37 5.44 2.62
CA ILE A 91 29.20 4.12 3.25
C ILE A 91 29.70 3.01 2.32
N ILE A 92 29.36 3.06 1.03
CA ILE A 92 29.86 2.08 0.04
C ILE A 92 31.40 2.08 0.00
N ILE A 93 31.99 3.26 -0.15
CA ILE A 93 33.45 3.41 -0.23
C ILE A 93 34.12 2.87 1.03
N LEU A 94 33.63 3.25 2.21
CA LEU A 94 34.18 2.77 3.49
C LEU A 94 34.01 1.26 3.65
N THR A 95 32.87 0.69 3.21
CA THR A 95 32.64 -0.75 3.23
C THR A 95 33.63 -1.48 2.32
N VAL A 96 33.86 -0.99 1.10
CA VAL A 96 34.82 -1.57 0.15
C VAL A 96 36.24 -1.50 0.71
N ILE A 97 36.64 -0.36 1.27
CA ILE A 97 37.97 -0.21 1.91
C ILE A 97 38.10 -1.20 3.10
N GLY A 98 37.08 -1.28 3.97
CA GLY A 98 37.07 -2.17 5.11
C GLY A 98 37.26 -3.64 4.70
N ILE A 99 36.53 -4.08 3.67
CA ILE A 99 36.64 -5.44 3.11
C ILE A 99 38.06 -5.69 2.54
N SER A 100 38.67 -4.66 1.93
CA SER A 100 40.01 -4.80 1.32
C SER A 100 41.15 -4.88 2.32
N ILE A 101 40.99 -4.29 3.52
CA ILE A 101 42.01 -4.23 4.56
C ILE A 101 41.88 -5.40 5.55
N LEU A 102 40.65 -5.84 5.83
CA LEU A 102 40.40 -6.91 6.81
C LEU A 102 40.78 -8.27 6.23
N PRO A 103 41.39 -9.17 7.07
CA PRO A 103 41.66 -10.55 6.67
C PRO A 103 40.35 -11.27 6.36
N PHE A 104 40.37 -12.12 5.32
CA PHE A 104 39.19 -12.92 4.96
C PHE A 104 38.73 -13.76 6.15
N GLY A 105 37.45 -13.61 6.54
CA GLY A 105 36.87 -14.31 7.67
C GLY A 105 35.69 -13.57 8.27
N ASP A 106 35.40 -13.82 9.54
CA ASP A 106 34.24 -13.27 10.25
C ASP A 106 34.24 -11.74 10.28
N ALA A 107 35.38 -11.09 10.39
CA ALA A 107 35.52 -9.64 10.41
C ALA A 107 35.07 -8.99 9.10
N THR A 108 35.37 -9.62 7.96
CA THR A 108 34.93 -9.16 6.63
C THR A 108 33.43 -9.26 6.49
N GLN A 109 32.81 -10.35 6.98
CA GLN A 109 31.36 -10.56 6.95
C GLN A 109 30.63 -9.51 7.82
N VAL A 110 31.15 -9.24 9.03
CA VAL A 110 30.61 -8.22 9.93
C VAL A 110 30.66 -6.83 9.28
N CYS A 111 31.80 -6.47 8.65
CA CYS A 111 31.95 -5.20 7.95
C CYS A 111 30.92 -5.05 6.82
N LEU A 112 30.69 -6.10 6.03
CA LEU A 112 29.70 -6.13 4.96
C LEU A 112 28.27 -5.97 5.50
N VAL A 113 27.90 -6.68 6.55
CA VAL A 113 26.58 -6.58 7.19
C VAL A 113 26.34 -5.18 7.72
N LEU A 114 27.31 -4.60 8.43
CA LEU A 114 27.20 -3.23 8.95
C LEU A 114 27.07 -2.19 7.81
N GLY A 115 27.81 -2.37 6.72
CA GLY A 115 27.70 -1.53 5.53
C GLY A 115 26.30 -1.56 4.92
N ILE A 116 25.74 -2.76 4.75
CA ILE A 116 24.37 -2.93 4.23
C ILE A 116 23.34 -2.31 5.17
N MET A 117 23.47 -2.52 6.49
CA MET A 117 22.56 -1.94 7.48
C MET A 117 22.62 -0.41 7.49
N ALA A 118 23.82 0.17 7.44
CA ALA A 118 24.00 1.62 7.41
C ALA A 118 23.44 2.22 6.11
N PHE A 119 23.69 1.59 4.97
CA PHE A 119 23.13 2.01 3.67
C PHE A 119 21.59 1.97 3.67
N GLY A 120 21.01 0.86 4.12
CA GLY A 120 19.56 0.70 4.24
C GLY A 120 18.95 1.68 5.24
N GLY A 121 19.60 1.89 6.39
CA GLY A 121 19.20 2.84 7.42
C GLY A 121 19.14 4.29 6.91
N ALA A 122 20.12 4.71 6.13
CA ALA A 122 20.12 6.05 5.50
C ALA A 122 18.95 6.23 4.53
N GLY A 123 18.68 5.23 3.69
CA GLY A 123 17.52 5.23 2.80
C GLY A 123 16.19 5.24 3.58
N PHE A 124 16.08 4.39 4.60
CA PHE A 124 14.90 4.33 5.46
C PHE A 124 14.60 5.66 6.16
N TRP A 125 15.62 6.35 6.65
CA TRP A 125 15.50 7.68 7.25
C TRP A 125 15.07 8.74 6.23
N ALA A 126 15.63 8.71 5.02
CA ALA A 126 15.28 9.66 3.96
C ALA A 126 13.81 9.56 3.55
N HIS A 127 13.29 8.33 3.43
CA HIS A 127 11.91 8.06 3.00
C HIS A 127 10.84 8.17 4.10
N LYS A 128 11.23 8.44 5.36
CA LYS A 128 10.31 8.54 6.49
C LYS A 128 9.14 9.53 6.24
N PRO A 129 9.34 10.76 5.68
CA PRO A 129 8.23 11.70 5.48
C PRO A 129 7.14 11.18 4.55
N VAL A 130 7.54 10.51 3.46
CA VAL A 130 6.59 9.97 2.47
C VAL A 130 5.79 8.82 3.05
N ARG A 131 6.44 7.93 3.83
CA ARG A 131 5.72 6.84 4.51
C ARG A 131 4.71 7.36 5.53
N GLN A 132 5.08 8.36 6.32
CA GLN A 132 4.18 8.99 7.28
C GLN A 132 2.99 9.67 6.58
N TYR A 133 3.26 10.35 5.46
CA TYR A 133 2.20 10.94 4.65
C TYR A 133 1.24 9.87 4.13
N ALA A 134 1.74 8.77 3.55
CA ALA A 134 0.91 7.70 3.01
C ALA A 134 0.01 7.05 4.07
N ALA A 135 0.57 6.78 5.26
CA ALA A 135 -0.20 6.25 6.39
C ALA A 135 -1.30 7.23 6.85
N ASN A 136 -1.00 8.52 6.94
CA ASN A 136 -1.97 9.53 7.34
C ASN A 136 -3.12 9.67 6.34
N VAL A 137 -2.84 9.59 5.03
CA VAL A 137 -3.88 9.62 3.99
C VAL A 137 -4.82 8.44 4.13
N LYS A 138 -4.31 7.22 4.28
CA LYS A 138 -5.14 6.03 4.49
C LYS A 138 -6.03 6.20 5.72
N LYS A 139 -5.45 6.65 6.82
CA LYS A 139 -6.15 6.77 8.12
C LYS A 139 -7.26 7.82 8.13
N GLU A 140 -7.08 8.93 7.40
CA GLU A 140 -8.02 10.05 7.47
C GLU A 140 -9.01 10.08 6.28
N VAL A 141 -8.57 9.70 5.07
CA VAL A 141 -9.40 9.81 3.85
C VAL A 141 -10.28 8.58 3.65
N PHE A 142 -9.75 7.37 3.88
CA PHE A 142 -10.51 6.15 3.62
C PHE A 142 -11.78 6.01 4.48
N PRO A 143 -11.76 6.31 5.79
CA PRO A 143 -12.98 6.28 6.58
C PRO A 143 -14.07 7.20 6.04
N GLU A 144 -13.72 8.39 5.53
CA GLU A 144 -14.69 9.32 4.96
C GLU A 144 -15.30 8.80 3.65
N ILE A 145 -14.51 8.08 2.82
CA ILE A 145 -15.04 7.42 1.62
C ILE A 145 -16.06 6.34 2.01
N PHE A 146 -15.74 5.52 3.02
CA PHE A 146 -16.64 4.45 3.45
C PHE A 146 -17.90 4.96 4.15
N ARG A 147 -17.86 6.11 4.80
CA ARG A 147 -19.05 6.77 5.38
C ARG A 147 -20.11 7.13 4.33
N PHE A 148 -19.73 7.30 3.07
CA PHE A 148 -20.70 7.49 1.98
C PHE A 148 -21.64 6.29 1.86
N PHE A 149 -21.12 5.07 1.99
CA PHE A 149 -21.89 3.85 1.88
C PHE A 149 -22.75 3.58 3.12
N GLY A 150 -22.42 4.18 4.27
CA GLY A 150 -23.19 4.09 5.50
C GLY A 150 -22.37 4.41 6.75
N LYS A 151 -23.04 4.89 7.80
CA LYS A 151 -22.39 5.24 9.08
C LYS A 151 -21.82 4.03 9.82
N ASN A 152 -22.21 2.81 9.44
CA ASN A 152 -21.82 1.57 10.10
C ASN A 152 -20.58 0.92 9.45
N TYR A 153 -19.95 1.59 8.47
CA TYR A 153 -18.72 1.10 7.86
C TYR A 153 -17.50 1.55 8.66
N ILE A 154 -16.67 0.59 9.01
CA ILE A 154 -15.41 0.78 9.74
C ILE A 154 -14.27 0.38 8.80
N TYR A 155 -13.24 1.21 8.73
CA TYR A 155 -12.01 0.94 7.98
C TYR A 155 -10.85 0.77 8.95
N SER A 156 -9.95 -0.19 8.65
CA SER A 156 -8.67 -0.39 9.33
C SER A 156 -7.57 -0.66 8.30
N GLU A 157 -6.38 -0.11 8.51
CA GLU A 157 -5.21 -0.39 7.65
C GLU A 157 -4.77 -1.86 7.77
N GLU A 158 -4.90 -2.43 8.96
CA GLU A 158 -4.57 -3.84 9.24
C GLU A 158 -5.83 -4.70 9.14
N SER A 159 -5.70 -5.85 8.53
CA SER A 159 -6.81 -6.80 8.44
C SER A 159 -7.07 -7.48 9.78
N ILE A 160 -8.34 -7.50 10.18
CA ILE A 160 -8.81 -8.30 11.31
C ILE A 160 -9.06 -9.75 10.87
N ILE A 161 -9.35 -9.95 9.57
CA ILE A 161 -9.54 -11.29 9.00
C ILE A 161 -8.18 -11.98 8.96
N GLN A 162 -8.17 -13.24 9.44
CA GLN A 162 -7.00 -14.12 9.40
C GLN A 162 -7.20 -15.21 8.36
N MET A 163 -6.12 -15.67 7.72
CA MET A 163 -6.18 -16.73 6.70
C MET A 163 -6.93 -17.99 7.14
N PRO A 164 -6.81 -18.50 8.38
CA PRO A 164 -7.58 -19.64 8.84
C PRO A 164 -9.11 -19.50 8.75
N ALA A 165 -9.63 -18.27 8.75
CA ALA A 165 -11.05 -18.01 8.53
C ALA A 165 -11.46 -18.13 7.06
N LEU A 166 -10.53 -17.97 6.14
CA LEU A 166 -10.76 -17.99 4.68
C LEU A 166 -10.50 -19.37 4.06
N GLU A 167 -9.53 -20.12 4.58
CA GLU A 167 -9.09 -21.41 4.05
C GLU A 167 -10.22 -22.44 3.92
N PRO A 168 -11.18 -22.57 4.87
CA PRO A 168 -12.28 -23.52 4.76
C PRO A 168 -13.18 -23.31 3.53
N SER A 169 -13.12 -22.14 2.90
CA SER A 169 -13.87 -21.86 1.66
C SER A 169 -13.47 -22.79 0.51
N GLY A 170 -12.20 -23.25 0.49
CA GLY A 170 -11.62 -24.08 -0.55
C GLY A 170 -11.38 -23.38 -1.90
N ILE A 171 -11.53 -22.05 -1.94
CA ILE A 171 -11.21 -21.23 -3.11
C ILE A 171 -9.82 -20.61 -3.04
N ILE A 172 -9.15 -20.73 -1.88
CA ILE A 172 -7.82 -20.17 -1.66
C ILE A 172 -6.78 -21.06 -2.34
N PRO A 173 -5.94 -20.54 -3.24
CA PRO A 173 -4.84 -21.30 -3.81
C PRO A 173 -3.78 -21.63 -2.74
N SER A 174 -2.96 -22.65 -2.99
CA SER A 174 -1.78 -22.94 -2.17
C SER A 174 -0.86 -21.71 -2.10
N TYR A 175 -0.34 -21.41 -0.91
CA TYR A 175 0.55 -20.28 -0.67
C TYR A 175 1.54 -20.57 0.48
N ASP A 176 2.71 -19.92 0.44
CA ASP A 176 3.70 -19.98 1.51
C ASP A 176 3.68 -18.73 2.40
N SER A 177 3.26 -17.60 1.83
CA SER A 177 3.21 -16.33 2.54
C SER A 177 1.98 -15.53 2.13
N ASN A 178 1.39 -14.84 3.11
CA ASN A 178 0.24 -13.98 2.91
C ASN A 178 0.52 -12.57 3.44
N TYR A 179 -0.15 -11.60 2.83
CA TYR A 179 -0.19 -10.21 3.27
C TYR A 179 -1.62 -9.73 3.13
N LEU A 180 -2.22 -9.34 4.26
CA LEU A 180 -3.59 -8.86 4.34
C LEU A 180 -3.58 -7.41 4.83
N GLU A 181 -4.24 -6.52 4.10
CA GLU A 181 -4.34 -5.09 4.44
C GLU A 181 -5.72 -4.53 4.03
N ASP A 182 -5.96 -3.27 4.40
CA ASP A 182 -7.13 -2.50 3.98
C ASP A 182 -8.46 -3.24 4.30
N TYR A 183 -8.70 -3.43 5.60
CA TYR A 183 -9.91 -4.08 6.10
C TYR A 183 -11.08 -3.10 6.17
N VAL A 184 -12.24 -3.55 5.71
CA VAL A 184 -13.50 -2.84 5.83
C VAL A 184 -14.56 -3.77 6.38
N LYS A 185 -15.26 -3.32 7.41
CA LYS A 185 -16.45 -3.99 7.95
C LYS A 185 -17.63 -3.06 7.90
N GLY A 186 -18.76 -3.57 7.45
CA GLY A 186 -19.99 -2.80 7.41
C GLY A 186 -21.22 -3.66 7.35
N LYS A 187 -22.38 -3.02 7.33
CA LYS A 187 -23.67 -3.70 7.21
C LYS A 187 -24.43 -3.09 6.04
N TYR A 188 -24.73 -3.91 5.06
CA TYR A 188 -25.61 -3.55 3.93
C TYR A 188 -26.97 -4.22 4.10
N LYS A 189 -28.02 -3.42 4.37
CA LYS A 189 -29.33 -3.91 4.82
C LYS A 189 -29.11 -4.77 6.09
N ASP A 190 -29.42 -6.07 6.05
CA ASP A 190 -29.27 -6.99 7.17
C ASP A 190 -28.07 -7.93 7.01
N ILE A 191 -27.21 -7.73 6.01
CA ILE A 191 -26.05 -8.56 5.71
C ILE A 191 -24.80 -7.89 6.24
N THR A 192 -24.03 -8.58 7.08
CA THR A 192 -22.71 -8.15 7.48
C THR A 192 -21.74 -8.39 6.32
N LEU A 193 -20.97 -7.36 5.95
CA LEU A 193 -19.98 -7.38 4.91
C LEU A 193 -18.62 -7.13 5.53
N GLU A 194 -17.66 -7.99 5.25
CA GLU A 194 -16.25 -7.78 5.57
C GLU A 194 -15.41 -7.91 4.31
N LEU A 195 -14.48 -6.97 4.12
CA LEU A 195 -13.56 -6.93 2.98
C LEU A 195 -12.13 -6.85 3.49
N THR A 196 -11.20 -7.48 2.78
CA THR A 196 -9.77 -7.26 3.00
C THR A 196 -8.99 -7.42 1.69
N GLU A 197 -8.01 -6.54 1.43
CA GLU A 197 -7.07 -6.75 0.35
C GLU A 197 -6.08 -7.84 0.73
N ALA A 198 -5.82 -8.77 -0.18
CA ALA A 198 -4.93 -9.90 0.05
C ALA A 198 -3.94 -10.06 -1.07
N LYS A 199 -2.70 -10.40 -0.70
CA LYS A 199 -1.66 -10.87 -1.60
C LYS A 199 -1.09 -12.16 -1.07
N LEU A 200 -1.24 -13.25 -1.85
CA LEU A 200 -0.69 -14.56 -1.54
C LEU A 200 0.47 -14.86 -2.48
N THR A 201 1.55 -15.38 -1.93
CA THR A 201 2.73 -15.75 -2.69
C THR A 201 3.16 -17.17 -2.39
N GLU A 202 3.69 -17.84 -3.40
CA GLU A 202 4.24 -19.18 -3.34
C GLU A 202 5.69 -19.18 -3.85
N THR A 203 6.54 -19.94 -3.21
CA THR A 203 7.92 -20.10 -3.64
C THR A 203 8.05 -21.34 -4.50
N ARG A 204 8.41 -21.17 -5.76
CA ARG A 204 8.56 -22.25 -6.74
C ARG A 204 10.02 -22.46 -7.10
N GLY A 205 10.37 -23.71 -7.39
CA GLY A 205 11.71 -24.13 -7.76
C GLY A 205 12.59 -24.49 -6.57
N THR A 206 13.77 -25.01 -6.84
CA THR A 206 14.74 -25.49 -5.86
C THR A 206 16.11 -24.88 -6.09
N GLY A 207 16.90 -24.73 -5.04
CA GLY A 207 18.27 -24.23 -5.11
C GLY A 207 18.37 -22.84 -5.76
N LYS A 208 19.21 -22.71 -6.79
CA LYS A 208 19.46 -21.43 -7.49
C LYS A 208 18.27 -20.95 -8.35
N ASN A 209 17.30 -21.83 -8.65
CA ASN A 209 16.14 -21.50 -9.46
C ASN A 209 14.89 -21.16 -8.60
N ARG A 210 15.08 -20.96 -7.31
CA ARG A 210 14.01 -20.58 -6.38
C ARG A 210 13.49 -19.16 -6.71
N ARG A 211 12.17 -19.04 -6.93
CA ARG A 211 11.51 -17.76 -7.20
C ARG A 211 10.19 -17.67 -6.45
N THR A 212 9.87 -16.49 -5.95
CA THR A 212 8.56 -16.20 -5.33
C THR A 212 7.60 -15.71 -6.41
N VAL A 213 6.44 -16.35 -6.52
CA VAL A 213 5.39 -16.03 -7.49
C VAL A 213 4.15 -15.58 -6.74
N THR A 214 3.50 -14.53 -7.21
CA THR A 214 2.19 -14.12 -6.67
C THR A 214 1.12 -15.05 -7.25
N VAL A 215 0.46 -15.84 -6.38
CA VAL A 215 -0.60 -16.77 -6.76
C VAL A 215 -1.99 -16.17 -6.64
N PHE A 216 -2.15 -15.15 -5.80
CA PHE A 216 -3.37 -14.36 -5.70
C PHE A 216 -3.04 -12.92 -5.31
N LYS A 217 -3.74 -11.98 -5.93
CA LYS A 217 -3.77 -10.58 -5.51
C LYS A 217 -5.15 -10.02 -5.82
N GLY A 218 -5.89 -9.66 -4.77
CA GLY A 218 -7.26 -9.19 -4.90
C GLY A 218 -7.89 -8.87 -3.55
N ILE A 219 -9.22 -8.90 -3.53
CA ILE A 219 -10.01 -8.63 -2.34
C ILE A 219 -10.77 -9.89 -1.98
N PHE A 220 -10.67 -10.29 -0.71
CA PHE A 220 -11.58 -11.25 -0.12
C PHE A 220 -12.80 -10.54 0.42
N VAL A 221 -13.97 -11.11 0.14
CA VAL A 221 -15.28 -10.61 0.56
C VAL A 221 -15.94 -11.69 1.37
N LEU A 222 -16.26 -11.40 2.63
CA LEU A 222 -17.02 -12.27 3.50
C LEU A 222 -18.40 -11.65 3.69
N LEU A 223 -19.42 -12.45 3.48
CA LEU A 223 -20.83 -12.08 3.66
C LEU A 223 -21.46 -13.00 4.71
N GLU A 224 -21.91 -12.42 5.81
CA GLU A 224 -22.71 -13.13 6.79
C GLU A 224 -24.18 -13.03 6.41
N MET A 225 -24.69 -14.11 5.83
CA MET A 225 -26.08 -14.18 5.33
C MET A 225 -27.05 -14.56 6.44
N ASN A 226 -28.22 -13.95 6.44
CA ASN A 226 -29.30 -14.25 7.40
C ASN A 226 -29.98 -15.62 7.17
N LYS A 227 -29.53 -16.37 6.16
CA LYS A 227 -30.05 -17.70 5.82
C LYS A 227 -28.93 -18.73 5.95
N ASN A 228 -29.26 -19.83 6.58
CA ASN A 228 -28.37 -21.00 6.62
C ASN A 228 -28.39 -21.71 5.26
N PHE A 229 -27.23 -21.86 4.64
CA PHE A 229 -27.06 -22.66 3.43
C PHE A 229 -26.43 -23.99 3.81
N SER A 230 -27.04 -25.09 3.32
CA SER A 230 -26.56 -26.46 3.57
C SER A 230 -25.68 -27.01 2.45
N GLY A 231 -25.04 -26.14 1.69
CA GLY A 231 -24.19 -26.53 0.55
C GLY A 231 -22.98 -25.62 0.37
N LYS A 232 -22.01 -26.16 -0.37
CA LYS A 232 -20.85 -25.43 -0.84
C LYS A 232 -20.92 -25.29 -2.35
N THR A 233 -20.91 -24.06 -2.87
CA THR A 233 -20.81 -23.79 -4.31
C THR A 233 -19.43 -23.18 -4.58
N VAL A 234 -18.65 -23.79 -5.47
CA VAL A 234 -17.32 -23.32 -5.88
C VAL A 234 -17.34 -23.06 -7.37
#